data_057c124d374a1e25ce8642df8cd59ea0
#
_entry.id   057c124d374a1e25ce8642df8cd59ea0
#
_cell.length_a   1.000
_cell.length_b   1.000
_cell.length_c   1.000
_cell.angle_alpha   90.00
_cell.angle_beta   90.00
_cell.angle_gamma   90.00
#
_symmetry.space_group_name_H-M   'P 1'
#
loop_
_entity.id
_entity.type
_entity.pdbx_description
1 polymer ?
#
loop_
_entity_poly.entity_id
_entity_poly.type
_entity_poly.pdbx_seq_one_letter_code
_entity_poly.pdbx_strand_id
1 'polypeptide(L)'
;MNRREEAGAGLRIVRIANFVTPASGGLRTALRELGAGYRAAGHEPVLIVPGPPGRTGTGGAGGIRDELTAHGRVITLPGPELPGSGGYRMLTDRRQLQRLLVALAPDRLEVSDRTTLRWTGEWARRARVPAVMVSHESVDGVLRTWGVPQPLARAAADRLNRRTAHAYSRVVCTTEWAAAEFTRAGARNVVRAPLGVDLAAWHPGCRSAELRRRCAGRAEHLLLMCSRLSQEKRPGRALDALAELRRRGVDAALVVVGDGPLRSRLEARARAERLPAAFLGHLTDRTRVAALQASADLALAPGPAETFGLAALEALACGTPVVASAASALAGLVGSGGDTALDDGPSFADAVQRVLARPRPARRGAARRRAEGYGWQPAVEAFLAAHDAPVALGRPAAAPVPPHPAGPRSGR
;
A
#
# COMPACT_ATOMS: atom_id res chain seq x y z
N MET A 1 -31.53 5.33 -9.33
CA MET A 1 -31.53 5.51 -7.86
C MET A 1 -31.86 4.15 -7.25
N ASN A 2 -31.08 3.68 -6.32
CA ASN A 2 -31.16 2.30 -5.80
C ASN A 2 -32.06 2.29 -4.54
N ARG A 3 -32.84 1.22 -4.29
CA ARG A 3 -33.78 1.12 -3.15
C ARG A 3 -33.17 1.41 -1.77
N ARG A 4 -31.85 1.24 -1.60
CA ARG A 4 -31.14 1.55 -0.35
C ARG A 4 -30.81 3.04 -0.20
N GLU A 5 -30.59 3.77 -1.30
CA GLU A 5 -30.40 5.22 -1.29
C GLU A 5 -31.69 5.94 -0.84
N GLU A 6 -32.85 5.43 -1.25
CA GLU A 6 -34.16 5.97 -0.86
C GLU A 6 -34.49 5.72 0.62
N ALA A 7 -33.92 4.66 1.21
CA ALA A 7 -34.17 4.27 2.61
C ALA A 7 -33.19 4.90 3.62
N GLY A 8 -32.24 5.73 3.20
CA GLY A 8 -31.16 6.24 4.08
C GLY A 8 -30.23 5.14 4.63
N ALA A 9 -30.30 3.93 4.08
CA ALA A 9 -29.46 2.81 4.48
C ALA A 9 -28.09 2.89 3.82
N GLY A 10 -27.05 2.49 4.54
CA GLY A 10 -25.67 2.45 4.02
C GLY A 10 -25.55 1.61 2.75
N LEU A 11 -24.72 2.04 1.80
CA LEU A 11 -24.48 1.35 0.55
C LEU A 11 -23.64 0.10 0.75
N ARG A 12 -23.94 -0.99 0.00
CA ARG A 12 -23.05 -2.15 -0.11
C ARG A 12 -21.99 -1.88 -1.17
N ILE A 13 -20.75 -1.67 -0.72
CA ILE A 13 -19.59 -1.42 -1.58
C ILE A 13 -18.80 -2.73 -1.70
N VAL A 14 -18.95 -3.44 -2.82
CA VAL A 14 -18.18 -4.66 -3.09
C VAL A 14 -16.83 -4.27 -3.70
N ARG A 15 -15.76 -4.77 -3.11
CA ARG A 15 -14.38 -4.47 -3.47
C ARG A 15 -13.68 -5.75 -3.90
N ILE A 16 -13.00 -5.72 -5.04
CA ILE A 16 -12.31 -6.92 -5.58
C ILE A 16 -10.85 -6.56 -5.79
N ALA A 17 -9.95 -7.37 -5.22
CA ALA A 17 -8.52 -7.16 -5.36
C ALA A 17 -7.77 -8.47 -5.61
N ASN A 18 -6.91 -8.47 -6.63
CA ASN A 18 -5.88 -9.48 -6.83
C ASN A 18 -4.58 -9.07 -6.14
N PHE A 19 -3.60 -9.96 -6.14
CA PHE A 19 -2.24 -9.73 -5.63
C PHE A 19 -2.20 -9.35 -4.14
N VAL A 20 -3.17 -9.81 -3.36
CA VAL A 20 -3.20 -9.65 -1.90
C VAL A 20 -2.66 -10.93 -1.27
N THR A 21 -1.57 -10.81 -0.51
CA THR A 21 -0.99 -11.92 0.26
C THR A 21 -0.84 -11.52 1.72
N PRO A 22 -0.63 -12.47 2.64
CA PRO A 22 -0.29 -12.15 4.03
C PRO A 22 0.94 -11.26 4.17
N ALA A 23 1.87 -11.35 3.20
CA ALA A 23 3.12 -10.57 3.16
C ALA A 23 3.01 -9.26 2.34
N SER A 24 1.89 -8.98 1.65
CA SER A 24 1.72 -7.73 0.87
C SER A 24 1.37 -6.58 1.81
N GLY A 25 2.32 -5.67 2.08
CA GLY A 25 2.16 -4.57 3.02
C GLY A 25 1.17 -3.49 2.53
N GLY A 26 1.56 -2.74 1.50
CA GLY A 26 0.85 -1.51 1.08
C GLY A 26 -0.59 -1.73 0.62
N LEU A 27 -0.83 -2.62 -0.36
CA LEU A 27 -2.18 -2.87 -0.87
C LEU A 27 -3.11 -3.41 0.22
N ARG A 28 -2.63 -4.37 1.01
CA ARG A 28 -3.41 -4.94 2.12
C ARG A 28 -3.79 -3.88 3.15
N THR A 29 -2.84 -3.01 3.52
CA THR A 29 -3.11 -1.89 4.44
C THR A 29 -4.17 -0.97 3.84
N ALA A 30 -4.03 -0.54 2.58
CA ALA A 30 -5.01 0.32 1.93
C ALA A 30 -6.41 -0.30 1.89
N LEU A 31 -6.52 -1.58 1.54
CA LEU A 31 -7.80 -2.28 1.51
C LEU A 31 -8.46 -2.36 2.89
N ARG A 32 -7.68 -2.56 3.96
CA ARG A 32 -8.19 -2.63 5.32
C ARG A 32 -8.64 -1.26 5.83
N GLU A 33 -7.81 -0.24 5.69
CA GLU A 33 -8.09 1.11 6.20
C GLU A 33 -9.28 1.74 5.46
N LEU A 34 -9.35 1.60 4.12
CA LEU A 34 -10.52 2.05 3.37
C LEU A 34 -11.77 1.27 3.77
N GLY A 35 -11.69 -0.05 4.00
CA GLY A 35 -12.82 -0.86 4.47
C GLY A 35 -13.32 -0.40 5.85
N ALA A 36 -12.40 -0.16 6.79
CA ALA A 36 -12.73 0.39 8.11
C ALA A 36 -13.40 1.77 8.00
N GLY A 37 -12.87 2.64 7.14
CA GLY A 37 -13.41 3.96 6.87
C GLY A 37 -14.82 3.92 6.25
N TYR A 38 -15.07 3.06 5.27
CA TYR A 38 -16.39 2.87 4.69
C TYR A 38 -17.41 2.38 5.71
N ARG A 39 -16.98 1.44 6.58
CA ARG A 39 -17.84 0.97 7.67
C ARG A 39 -18.14 2.07 8.68
N ALA A 40 -17.15 2.86 9.07
CA ALA A 40 -17.32 4.00 9.96
C ALA A 40 -18.26 5.07 9.38
N ALA A 41 -18.26 5.22 8.05
CA ALA A 41 -19.20 6.08 7.32
C ALA A 41 -20.62 5.46 7.14
N GLY A 42 -20.90 4.30 7.75
CA GLY A 42 -22.22 3.66 7.72
C GLY A 42 -22.48 2.76 6.51
N HIS A 43 -21.47 2.49 5.68
CA HIS A 43 -21.60 1.60 4.53
C HIS A 43 -21.28 0.14 4.89
N GLU A 44 -21.65 -0.79 4.00
CA GLU A 44 -21.37 -2.23 4.10
C GLU A 44 -20.23 -2.61 3.13
N PRO A 45 -18.95 -2.54 3.53
CA PRO A 45 -17.85 -2.96 2.69
C PRO A 45 -17.72 -4.48 2.66
N VAL A 46 -17.66 -5.05 1.44
CA VAL A 46 -17.43 -6.48 1.19
C VAL A 46 -16.18 -6.61 0.32
N LEU A 47 -15.12 -7.22 0.83
CA LEU A 47 -13.86 -7.41 0.12
C LEU A 47 -13.76 -8.85 -0.40
N ILE A 48 -13.53 -9.02 -1.71
CA ILE A 48 -13.28 -10.31 -2.35
C ILE A 48 -11.81 -10.38 -2.75
N VAL A 49 -11.11 -11.41 -2.25
CA VAL A 49 -9.67 -11.64 -2.51
C VAL A 49 -9.38 -13.09 -2.86
N PRO A 50 -8.29 -13.38 -3.60
CA PRO A 50 -7.85 -14.74 -3.81
C PRO A 50 -7.17 -15.32 -2.56
N GLY A 51 -7.31 -16.62 -2.36
CA GLY A 51 -6.62 -17.36 -1.31
C GLY A 51 -6.19 -18.75 -1.77
N PRO A 52 -5.52 -19.53 -0.90
CA PRO A 52 -5.18 -20.91 -1.20
C PRO A 52 -6.46 -21.74 -1.37
N PRO A 53 -6.41 -22.82 -2.15
CA PRO A 53 -7.49 -23.78 -2.20
C PRO A 53 -7.76 -24.32 -0.79
N GLY A 54 -9.03 -24.39 -0.39
CA GLY A 54 -9.42 -24.90 0.92
C GLY A 54 -8.95 -26.35 1.09
N ARG A 55 -8.44 -26.68 2.28
CA ARG A 55 -8.26 -28.10 2.65
C ARG A 55 -9.64 -28.70 2.79
N THR A 56 -9.86 -29.86 2.17
CA THR A 56 -11.10 -30.65 2.33
C THR A 56 -11.34 -30.89 3.83
N GLY A 57 -12.38 -30.27 4.40
CA GLY A 57 -12.79 -30.50 5.79
C GLY A 57 -13.13 -29.27 6.66
N THR A 58 -12.75 -28.06 6.27
CA THR A 58 -12.95 -26.88 7.14
C THR A 58 -13.45 -25.64 6.39
N GLY A 59 -14.50 -25.76 5.60
CA GLY A 59 -15.09 -24.61 4.94
C GLY A 59 -16.17 -25.01 3.97
N GLY A 60 -17.13 -24.14 3.73
CA GLY A 60 -18.28 -24.36 2.86
C GLY A 60 -17.91 -24.84 1.45
N ALA A 61 -18.91 -25.24 0.68
CA ALA A 61 -18.76 -25.83 -0.65
C ALA A 61 -17.75 -25.06 -1.53
N GLY A 62 -16.65 -25.72 -1.94
CA GLY A 62 -15.68 -25.19 -2.89
C GLY A 62 -14.51 -24.41 -2.30
N GLY A 63 -14.24 -24.47 -0.97
CA GLY A 63 -13.07 -23.80 -0.36
C GLY A 63 -13.20 -22.28 -0.23
N ILE A 64 -14.40 -21.73 -0.31
CA ILE A 64 -14.71 -20.32 -0.03
C ILE A 64 -14.64 -20.08 1.47
N ARG A 65 -13.94 -19.03 1.89
CA ARG A 65 -13.99 -18.52 3.27
C ARG A 65 -14.74 -17.20 3.29
N ASP A 66 -15.57 -17.00 4.28
CA ASP A 66 -16.40 -15.82 4.45
C ASP A 66 -16.34 -15.39 5.91
N GLU A 67 -15.73 -14.27 6.17
CA GLU A 67 -15.38 -13.80 7.51
C GLU A 67 -15.84 -12.36 7.71
N LEU A 68 -16.48 -12.07 8.85
CA LEU A 68 -16.76 -10.71 9.26
C LEU A 68 -15.57 -10.17 10.09
N THR A 69 -14.98 -9.08 9.63
CA THR A 69 -13.82 -8.45 10.27
C THR A 69 -14.15 -7.04 10.74
N ALA A 70 -13.22 -6.42 11.46
CA ALA A 70 -13.31 -5.01 11.83
C ALA A 70 -13.38 -4.06 10.61
N HIS A 71 -12.90 -4.53 9.43
CA HIS A 71 -12.83 -3.75 8.19
C HIS A 71 -13.96 -4.07 7.20
N GLY A 72 -14.97 -4.82 7.64
CA GLY A 72 -16.08 -5.32 6.83
C GLY A 72 -16.01 -6.83 6.58
N ARG A 73 -16.87 -7.31 5.72
CA ARG A 73 -16.95 -8.72 5.30
C ARG A 73 -15.81 -9.03 4.31
N VAL A 74 -15.12 -10.14 4.51
CA VAL A 74 -14.03 -10.59 3.63
C VAL A 74 -14.36 -11.98 3.09
N ILE A 75 -14.46 -12.07 1.78
CA ILE A 75 -14.72 -13.33 1.06
C ILE A 75 -13.43 -13.73 0.34
N THR A 76 -12.89 -14.87 0.72
CA THR A 76 -11.69 -15.43 0.09
C THR A 76 -12.10 -16.56 -0.85
N LEU A 77 -11.81 -16.40 -2.14
CA LEU A 77 -12.04 -17.40 -3.17
C LEU A 77 -10.74 -18.16 -3.48
N PRO A 78 -10.81 -19.45 -3.80
CA PRO A 78 -9.66 -20.19 -4.29
C PRO A 78 -9.09 -19.53 -5.55
N GLY A 79 -7.77 -19.34 -5.58
CA GLY A 79 -7.09 -18.79 -6.74
C GLY A 79 -5.68 -19.38 -6.91
N PRO A 80 -5.25 -19.64 -8.16
CA PRO A 80 -3.91 -20.14 -8.43
C PRO A 80 -2.86 -19.12 -7.99
N GLU A 81 -1.72 -19.65 -7.56
CA GLU A 81 -0.55 -18.85 -7.29
C GLU A 81 0.18 -18.51 -8.59
N LEU A 82 0.63 -17.26 -8.71
CA LEU A 82 1.43 -16.82 -9.84
C LEU A 82 2.88 -17.33 -9.66
N PRO A 83 3.40 -18.15 -10.57
CA PRO A 83 4.75 -18.68 -10.45
C PRO A 83 5.80 -17.58 -10.29
N GLY A 84 6.76 -17.76 -9.37
CA GLY A 84 7.84 -16.80 -9.13
C GLY A 84 7.44 -15.48 -8.47
N SER A 85 6.18 -15.29 -8.10
CA SER A 85 5.66 -14.03 -7.53
C SER A 85 5.84 -13.90 -6.02
N GLY A 86 6.28 -14.96 -5.33
CA GLY A 86 6.39 -14.95 -3.86
C GLY A 86 5.03 -15.00 -3.15
N GLY A 87 4.08 -15.76 -3.70
CA GLY A 87 2.79 -16.05 -3.06
C GLY A 87 1.60 -15.23 -3.54
N TYR A 88 1.76 -14.42 -4.58
CA TYR A 88 0.60 -13.73 -5.18
C TYR A 88 -0.35 -14.71 -5.85
N ARG A 89 -1.64 -14.50 -5.61
CA ARG A 89 -2.73 -15.29 -6.18
C ARG A 89 -3.67 -14.40 -6.98
N MET A 90 -4.41 -15.03 -7.89
CA MET A 90 -5.37 -14.33 -8.75
C MET A 90 -6.73 -15.02 -8.74
N LEU A 91 -7.78 -14.23 -8.86
CA LEU A 91 -9.15 -14.67 -9.10
C LEU A 91 -9.29 -15.03 -10.59
N THR A 92 -9.28 -16.31 -10.91
CA THR A 92 -9.35 -16.80 -12.30
C THR A 92 -10.69 -17.39 -12.67
N ASP A 93 -11.48 -17.91 -11.70
CA ASP A 93 -12.83 -18.41 -11.96
C ASP A 93 -13.83 -17.25 -12.11
N ARG A 94 -13.94 -16.81 -13.37
CA ARG A 94 -14.86 -15.73 -13.75
C ARG A 94 -16.33 -16.08 -13.48
N ARG A 95 -16.73 -17.35 -13.64
CA ARG A 95 -18.12 -17.77 -13.42
C ARG A 95 -18.47 -17.76 -11.93
N GLN A 96 -17.57 -18.22 -11.09
CA GLN A 96 -17.74 -18.17 -9.64
C GLN A 96 -17.84 -16.72 -9.14
N LEU A 97 -16.92 -15.86 -9.57
CA LEU A 97 -16.92 -14.45 -9.20
C LEU A 97 -18.18 -13.74 -9.69
N GLN A 98 -18.66 -14.01 -10.91
CA GLN A 98 -19.89 -13.42 -11.43
C GLN A 98 -21.13 -13.86 -10.64
N ARG A 99 -21.24 -15.16 -10.30
CA ARG A 99 -22.34 -15.65 -9.44
C ARG A 99 -22.33 -14.98 -8.08
N LEU A 100 -21.15 -14.81 -7.49
CA LEU A 100 -20.98 -14.12 -6.21
C LEU A 100 -21.40 -12.65 -6.30
N LEU A 101 -20.99 -11.92 -7.35
CA LEU A 101 -21.40 -10.54 -7.56
C LEU A 101 -22.93 -10.38 -7.71
N VAL A 102 -23.57 -11.30 -8.41
CA VAL A 102 -25.06 -11.32 -8.52
C VAL A 102 -25.70 -11.55 -7.16
N ALA A 103 -25.21 -12.53 -6.39
CA ALA A 103 -25.72 -12.85 -5.06
C ALA A 103 -25.52 -11.72 -4.03
N LEU A 104 -24.40 -11.01 -4.11
CA LEU A 104 -24.11 -9.86 -3.23
C LEU A 104 -24.91 -8.63 -3.57
N ALA A 105 -25.43 -8.51 -4.81
CA ALA A 105 -26.20 -7.34 -5.28
C ALA A 105 -25.56 -6.00 -4.85
N PRO A 106 -24.34 -5.67 -5.33
CA PRO A 106 -23.62 -4.47 -4.90
C PRO A 106 -24.31 -3.19 -5.34
N ASP A 107 -24.35 -2.18 -4.47
CA ASP A 107 -24.74 -0.82 -4.83
C ASP A 107 -23.60 -0.09 -5.54
N ARG A 108 -22.35 -0.44 -5.19
CA ARG A 108 -21.11 0.09 -5.79
C ARG A 108 -20.09 -1.02 -5.94
N LEU A 109 -19.28 -0.94 -6.98
CA LEU A 109 -18.18 -1.86 -7.23
C LEU A 109 -16.83 -1.13 -7.24
N GLU A 110 -15.85 -1.61 -6.50
CA GLU A 110 -14.46 -1.12 -6.49
C GLU A 110 -13.51 -2.24 -6.92
N VAL A 111 -12.65 -1.99 -7.90
CA VAL A 111 -11.76 -3.03 -8.45
C VAL A 111 -10.32 -2.55 -8.44
N SER A 112 -9.44 -3.31 -7.82
CA SER A 112 -8.02 -2.99 -7.66
C SER A 112 -7.10 -3.77 -8.61
N ASP A 113 -7.61 -4.22 -9.74
CA ASP A 113 -6.83 -4.87 -10.81
C ASP A 113 -7.44 -4.56 -12.18
N ARG A 114 -6.69 -3.84 -13.01
CA ARG A 114 -7.11 -3.46 -14.37
C ARG A 114 -6.76 -4.49 -15.45
N THR A 115 -6.03 -5.54 -15.10
CA THR A 115 -5.58 -6.57 -16.04
C THR A 115 -6.59 -7.71 -16.15
N THR A 116 -6.63 -8.58 -15.16
CA THR A 116 -7.44 -9.80 -15.18
C THR A 116 -8.89 -9.55 -14.77
N LEU A 117 -9.17 -8.50 -13.98
CA LEU A 117 -10.51 -8.17 -13.48
C LEU A 117 -11.24 -7.07 -14.29
N ARG A 118 -10.65 -6.53 -15.35
CA ARG A 118 -11.25 -5.46 -16.15
C ARG A 118 -12.68 -5.78 -16.63
N TRP A 119 -12.98 -7.04 -16.92
CA TRP A 119 -14.32 -7.49 -17.34
C TRP A 119 -15.42 -7.20 -16.31
N THR A 120 -15.07 -7.04 -15.04
CA THR A 120 -16.04 -6.71 -13.98
C THR A 120 -16.63 -5.32 -14.15
N GLY A 121 -15.90 -4.37 -14.75
CA GLY A 121 -16.45 -3.07 -15.14
C GLY A 121 -17.51 -3.18 -16.25
N GLU A 122 -17.29 -4.06 -17.23
CA GLU A 122 -18.28 -4.34 -18.28
C GLU A 122 -19.53 -5.03 -17.72
N TRP A 123 -19.33 -5.96 -16.76
CA TRP A 123 -20.42 -6.61 -16.03
C TRP A 123 -21.22 -5.57 -15.24
N ALA A 124 -20.55 -4.72 -14.46
CA ALA A 124 -21.18 -3.70 -13.63
C ALA A 124 -22.03 -2.73 -14.46
N ARG A 125 -21.55 -2.32 -15.65
CA ARG A 125 -22.30 -1.47 -16.58
C ARG A 125 -23.59 -2.15 -17.06
N ARG A 126 -23.54 -3.45 -17.40
CA ARG A 126 -24.75 -4.22 -17.78
C ARG A 126 -25.73 -4.37 -16.61
N ALA A 127 -25.19 -4.56 -15.41
CA ALA A 127 -25.96 -4.65 -14.18
C ALA A 127 -26.43 -3.27 -13.65
N ARG A 128 -26.05 -2.16 -14.29
CA ARG A 128 -26.31 -0.78 -13.86
C ARG A 128 -25.75 -0.48 -12.45
N VAL A 129 -24.62 -1.08 -12.10
CA VAL A 129 -23.87 -0.84 -10.86
C VAL A 129 -22.74 0.14 -11.15
N PRO A 130 -22.70 1.33 -10.53
CA PRO A 130 -21.57 2.23 -10.64
C PRO A 130 -20.30 1.54 -10.17
N ALA A 131 -19.25 1.58 -11.01
CA ALA A 131 -18.01 0.86 -10.74
C ALA A 131 -16.81 1.77 -10.90
N VAL A 132 -15.88 1.70 -9.94
CA VAL A 132 -14.60 2.40 -9.99
C VAL A 132 -13.45 1.41 -10.09
N MET A 133 -12.39 1.78 -10.80
CA MET A 133 -11.14 1.05 -10.81
C MET A 133 -10.07 1.85 -10.09
N VAL A 134 -9.38 1.23 -9.14
CA VAL A 134 -8.31 1.85 -8.36
C VAL A 134 -6.96 1.43 -8.93
N SER A 135 -6.17 2.42 -9.36
CA SER A 135 -4.83 2.20 -9.90
C SER A 135 -3.79 2.17 -8.78
N HIS A 136 -3.33 0.98 -8.43
CA HIS A 136 -2.29 0.76 -7.42
C HIS A 136 -0.90 0.53 -8.02
N GLU A 137 -0.76 0.51 -9.34
CA GLU A 137 0.49 0.21 -10.03
C GLU A 137 0.60 0.97 -11.36
N SER A 138 1.83 1.14 -11.84
CA SER A 138 2.12 1.58 -13.19
C SER A 138 2.34 0.37 -14.08
N VAL A 139 1.53 0.21 -15.11
CA VAL A 139 1.71 -0.89 -16.07
C VAL A 139 2.97 -0.69 -16.90
N ASP A 140 3.22 0.54 -17.33
CA ASP A 140 4.46 0.91 -18.02
C ASP A 140 5.68 0.59 -17.14
N GLY A 141 5.67 1.01 -15.87
CA GLY A 141 6.72 0.72 -14.91
C GLY A 141 6.96 -0.77 -14.71
N VAL A 142 5.90 -1.55 -14.51
CA VAL A 142 5.99 -3.01 -14.32
C VAL A 142 6.57 -3.70 -15.56
N LEU A 143 6.07 -3.39 -16.76
CA LEU A 143 6.55 -3.98 -18.02
C LEU A 143 8.04 -3.69 -18.25
N ARG A 144 8.48 -2.48 -17.93
CA ARG A 144 9.90 -2.09 -18.02
C ARG A 144 10.79 -2.85 -17.04
N THR A 145 10.31 -3.15 -15.83
CA THR A 145 11.08 -4.00 -14.90
C THR A 145 11.25 -5.43 -15.39
N TRP A 146 10.39 -5.88 -16.31
CA TRP A 146 10.49 -7.18 -16.99
C TRP A 146 11.28 -7.12 -18.31
N GLY A 147 11.95 -6.00 -18.58
CA GLY A 147 12.82 -5.83 -19.75
C GLY A 147 12.09 -5.45 -21.03
N VAL A 148 10.79 -5.12 -20.98
CA VAL A 148 10.07 -4.64 -22.17
C VAL A 148 10.62 -3.25 -22.56
N PRO A 149 11.02 -3.03 -23.83
CA PRO A 149 11.47 -1.71 -24.30
C PRO A 149 10.43 -0.63 -24.03
N GLN A 150 10.89 0.56 -23.60
CA GLN A 150 10.02 1.66 -23.16
C GLN A 150 8.90 2.01 -24.16
N PRO A 151 9.11 2.12 -25.49
CA PRO A 151 8.04 2.45 -26.43
C PRO A 151 6.93 1.39 -26.44
N LEU A 152 7.29 0.11 -26.38
CA LEU A 152 6.33 -1.00 -26.37
C LEU A 152 5.58 -1.08 -25.06
N ALA A 153 6.29 -0.95 -23.91
CA ALA A 153 5.68 -0.91 -22.59
C ALA A 153 4.64 0.22 -22.50
N ARG A 154 4.99 1.41 -22.98
CA ARG A 154 4.12 2.58 -23.01
C ARG A 154 2.89 2.37 -23.90
N ALA A 155 3.08 1.87 -25.12
CA ALA A 155 1.96 1.60 -26.02
C ALA A 155 0.98 0.55 -25.46
N ALA A 156 1.51 -0.51 -24.85
CA ALA A 156 0.71 -1.54 -24.19
C ALA A 156 -0.07 -0.97 -22.98
N ALA A 157 0.59 -0.17 -22.14
CA ALA A 157 -0.03 0.50 -21.01
C ALA A 157 -1.14 1.46 -21.47
N ASP A 158 -0.89 2.28 -22.49
CA ASP A 158 -1.88 3.24 -23.00
C ASP A 158 -3.10 2.52 -23.58
N ARG A 159 -2.90 1.40 -24.30
CA ARG A 159 -4.01 0.56 -24.80
C ARG A 159 -4.85 -0.03 -23.66
N LEU A 160 -4.17 -0.57 -22.64
CA LEU A 160 -4.85 -1.12 -21.46
C LEU A 160 -5.61 -0.04 -20.69
N ASN A 161 -4.99 1.12 -20.48
CA ASN A 161 -5.57 2.24 -19.74
C ASN A 161 -6.81 2.80 -20.45
N ARG A 162 -6.79 2.95 -21.79
CA ARG A 162 -7.99 3.33 -22.57
C ARG A 162 -9.14 2.35 -22.36
N ARG A 163 -8.86 1.04 -22.49
CA ARG A 163 -9.87 0.00 -22.29
C ARG A 163 -10.42 -0.01 -20.88
N THR A 164 -9.58 0.25 -19.89
CA THR A 164 -9.98 0.35 -18.49
C THR A 164 -10.86 1.56 -18.26
N ALA A 165 -10.47 2.73 -18.75
CA ALA A 165 -11.28 3.95 -18.63
C ALA A 165 -12.68 3.80 -19.27
N HIS A 166 -12.79 3.06 -20.37
CA HIS A 166 -14.09 2.77 -20.99
C HIS A 166 -14.92 1.74 -20.21
N ALA A 167 -14.29 0.85 -19.45
CA ALA A 167 -15.00 -0.20 -18.73
C ALA A 167 -15.63 0.29 -17.43
N TYR A 168 -15.03 1.28 -16.77
CA TYR A 168 -15.45 1.79 -15.47
C TYR A 168 -16.01 3.21 -15.56
N SER A 169 -16.91 3.57 -14.63
CA SER A 169 -17.44 4.93 -14.52
C SER A 169 -16.36 5.93 -14.11
N ARG A 170 -15.45 5.53 -13.22
CA ARG A 170 -14.30 6.32 -12.80
C ARG A 170 -13.05 5.47 -12.63
N VAL A 171 -11.90 6.12 -12.82
CA VAL A 171 -10.58 5.58 -12.53
C VAL A 171 -9.99 6.40 -11.38
N VAL A 172 -9.84 5.77 -10.23
CA VAL A 172 -9.23 6.37 -9.04
C VAL A 172 -7.72 6.17 -9.11
N CYS A 173 -6.99 7.28 -9.15
CA CYS A 173 -5.52 7.29 -9.12
C CYS A 173 -5.03 7.84 -7.79
N THR A 174 -4.15 7.10 -7.12
CA THR A 174 -3.66 7.48 -5.79
C THR A 174 -2.58 8.57 -5.83
N THR A 175 -1.97 8.80 -7.00
CA THR A 175 -0.95 9.84 -7.23
C THR A 175 -1.16 10.54 -8.56
N GLU A 176 -0.57 11.74 -8.71
CA GLU A 176 -0.50 12.46 -9.99
C GLU A 176 0.20 11.65 -11.06
N TRP A 177 1.26 10.96 -10.66
CA TRP A 177 2.06 10.11 -11.54
C TRP A 177 1.21 8.97 -12.14
N ALA A 178 0.36 8.31 -11.32
CA ALA A 178 -0.59 7.31 -11.82
C ALA A 178 -1.67 7.92 -12.71
N ALA A 179 -2.16 9.12 -12.38
CA ALA A 179 -3.15 9.84 -13.17
C ALA A 179 -2.59 10.22 -14.56
N ALA A 180 -1.34 10.64 -14.64
CA ALA A 180 -0.68 11.01 -15.89
C ALA A 180 -0.66 9.87 -16.93
N GLU A 181 -0.56 8.60 -16.52
CA GLU A 181 -0.67 7.46 -17.44
C GLU A 181 -2.05 7.36 -18.10
N PHE A 182 -3.11 7.59 -17.34
CA PHE A 182 -4.48 7.56 -17.86
C PHE A 182 -4.81 8.79 -18.69
N THR A 183 -4.38 9.97 -18.26
CA THR A 183 -4.53 11.22 -19.00
C THR A 183 -3.84 11.14 -20.37
N ARG A 184 -2.60 10.64 -20.41
CA ARG A 184 -1.87 10.37 -21.64
C ARG A 184 -2.63 9.41 -22.56
N ALA A 185 -3.31 8.41 -22.00
CA ALA A 185 -4.15 7.48 -22.75
C ALA A 185 -5.50 8.08 -23.20
N GLY A 186 -5.80 9.36 -22.90
CA GLY A 186 -7.02 10.05 -23.27
C GLY A 186 -8.21 9.76 -22.35
N ALA A 187 -8.00 9.23 -21.14
CA ALA A 187 -9.08 9.03 -20.17
C ALA A 187 -9.57 10.37 -19.62
N ARG A 188 -10.90 10.54 -19.54
CA ARG A 188 -11.57 11.76 -19.03
C ARG A 188 -12.24 11.56 -17.68
N ASN A 189 -12.32 10.34 -17.20
CA ASN A 189 -13.00 9.94 -15.96
C ASN A 189 -12.00 9.60 -14.84
N VAL A 190 -10.85 10.26 -14.84
CA VAL A 190 -9.80 10.08 -13.83
C VAL A 190 -10.12 10.95 -12.62
N VAL A 191 -10.06 10.35 -11.42
CA VAL A 191 -10.24 11.02 -10.13
C VAL A 191 -9.00 10.78 -9.29
N ARG A 192 -8.53 11.80 -8.58
CA ARG A 192 -7.42 11.65 -7.63
C ARG A 192 -7.95 11.43 -6.22
N ALA A 193 -7.50 10.34 -5.61
CA ALA A 193 -7.77 10.03 -4.21
C ALA A 193 -6.50 9.41 -3.59
N PRO A 194 -5.63 10.22 -2.97
CA PRO A 194 -4.43 9.72 -2.33
C PRO A 194 -4.77 8.82 -1.15
N LEU A 195 -3.92 7.80 -0.90
CA LEU A 195 -4.02 6.97 0.29
C LEU A 195 -3.54 7.74 1.52
N GLY A 196 -3.84 7.20 2.70
CA GLY A 196 -3.50 7.81 3.98
C GLY A 196 -2.43 7.05 4.77
N VAL A 197 -2.09 7.64 5.91
CA VAL A 197 -1.29 7.03 6.98
C VAL A 197 -1.98 7.29 8.32
N ASP A 198 -1.86 6.34 9.23
CA ASP A 198 -2.30 6.50 10.61
C ASP A 198 -1.28 7.36 11.38
N LEU A 199 -1.57 8.66 11.48
CA LEU A 199 -0.70 9.64 12.12
C LEU A 199 -0.57 9.46 13.64
N ALA A 200 -1.45 8.68 14.26
CA ALA A 200 -1.37 8.34 15.69
C ALA A 200 -0.47 7.12 15.92
N ALA A 201 -0.55 6.10 15.05
CA ALA A 201 0.32 4.93 15.14
C ALA A 201 1.74 5.21 14.62
N TRP A 202 1.89 6.10 13.64
CA TRP A 202 3.16 6.48 13.01
C TRP A 202 3.51 7.92 13.36
N HIS A 203 4.33 8.11 14.40
CA HIS A 203 4.70 9.45 14.86
C HIS A 203 6.12 9.52 15.43
N PRO A 204 6.74 10.70 15.52
CA PRO A 204 8.12 10.86 15.99
C PRO A 204 8.35 10.32 17.42
N GLY A 205 7.34 10.30 18.27
CA GLY A 205 7.40 9.76 19.64
C GLY A 205 7.60 8.24 19.71
N CYS A 206 7.41 7.49 18.61
CA CYS A 206 7.75 6.07 18.53
C CYS A 206 9.27 5.80 18.60
N ARG A 207 10.11 6.86 18.60
CA ARG A 207 11.56 6.73 18.62
C ARG A 207 12.07 5.99 19.86
N SER A 208 12.93 5.00 19.65
CA SER A 208 13.63 4.23 20.69
C SER A 208 15.14 4.42 20.55
N ALA A 209 15.74 5.03 21.58
CA ALA A 209 17.20 5.19 21.62
C ALA A 209 17.92 3.85 21.74
N GLU A 210 17.33 2.88 22.44
CA GLU A 210 17.88 1.54 22.58
C GLU A 210 17.86 0.81 21.23
N LEU A 211 16.71 0.82 20.52
CA LEU A 211 16.58 0.20 19.22
C LEU A 211 17.56 0.81 18.21
N ARG A 212 17.72 2.13 18.24
CA ARG A 212 18.72 2.81 17.42
C ARG A 212 20.15 2.30 17.73
N ARG A 213 20.55 2.24 19.01
CA ARG A 213 21.88 1.74 19.38
C ARG A 213 22.11 0.30 18.91
N ARG A 214 21.10 -0.55 19.06
CA ARG A 214 21.18 -1.95 18.59
C ARG A 214 21.32 -2.08 17.08
N CYS A 215 20.65 -1.20 16.33
CA CYS A 215 20.66 -1.22 14.87
C CYS A 215 21.83 -0.49 14.23
N ALA A 216 22.20 0.66 14.76
CA ALA A 216 23.28 1.48 14.23
C ALA A 216 24.66 1.08 14.77
N GLY A 217 24.70 0.37 15.92
CA GLY A 217 25.98 0.16 16.62
C GLY A 217 26.60 1.50 17.00
N ARG A 218 27.81 1.75 16.49
CA ARG A 218 28.53 3.03 16.66
C ARG A 218 28.33 4.00 15.51
N ALA A 219 27.66 3.61 14.43
CA ALA A 219 27.50 4.46 13.26
C ALA A 219 26.74 5.76 13.59
N GLU A 220 27.25 6.88 13.05
CA GLU A 220 26.66 8.19 13.21
C GLU A 220 25.25 8.26 12.62
N HIS A 221 25.09 7.68 11.43
CA HIS A 221 23.84 7.72 10.69
C HIS A 221 23.19 6.34 10.53
N LEU A 222 21.92 6.21 10.92
CA LEU A 222 21.11 5.03 10.70
C LEU A 222 20.21 5.22 9.49
N LEU A 223 20.49 4.50 8.42
CA LEU A 223 19.64 4.39 7.24
C LEU A 223 18.66 3.22 7.41
N LEU A 224 17.45 3.37 6.88
CA LEU A 224 16.42 2.32 6.91
C LEU A 224 15.89 2.07 5.51
N MET A 225 15.73 0.82 5.13
CA MET A 225 14.90 0.42 4.00
C MET A 225 13.79 -0.49 4.51
N CYS A 226 12.52 -0.10 4.29
CA CYS A 226 11.35 -0.90 4.63
C CYS A 226 10.58 -1.24 3.36
N SER A 227 10.82 -2.45 2.81
CA SER A 227 10.22 -2.86 1.54
C SER A 227 10.37 -4.35 1.32
N ARG A 228 9.56 -4.92 0.41
CA ARG A 228 9.80 -6.27 -0.12
C ARG A 228 11.13 -6.32 -0.87
N LEU A 229 11.87 -7.43 -0.71
CA LEU A 229 13.16 -7.63 -1.34
C LEU A 229 12.98 -8.32 -2.71
N SER A 230 12.37 -7.62 -3.64
CA SER A 230 12.06 -8.05 -5.01
C SER A 230 12.65 -7.10 -6.05
N GLN A 231 12.76 -7.54 -7.29
CA GLN A 231 13.50 -6.83 -8.33
C GLN A 231 12.93 -5.45 -8.63
N GLU A 232 11.61 -5.29 -8.63
CA GLU A 232 10.93 -4.00 -8.88
C GLU A 232 11.16 -2.96 -7.77
N LYS A 233 11.54 -3.42 -6.55
CA LYS A 233 11.88 -2.54 -5.42
C LYS A 233 13.35 -2.15 -5.38
N ARG A 234 14.17 -2.74 -6.23
CA ARG A 234 15.61 -2.44 -6.38
C ARG A 234 16.37 -2.34 -5.05
N PRO A 235 16.24 -3.30 -4.12
CA PRO A 235 16.88 -3.20 -2.79
C PRO A 235 18.41 -3.12 -2.86
N GLY A 236 19.04 -3.60 -3.92
CA GLY A 236 20.48 -3.49 -4.13
C GLY A 236 20.97 -2.04 -4.16
N ARG A 237 20.13 -1.08 -4.60
CA ARG A 237 20.48 0.35 -4.61
C ARG A 237 20.72 0.93 -3.22
N ALA A 238 20.06 0.38 -2.20
CA ALA A 238 20.32 0.80 -0.82
C ALA A 238 21.73 0.36 -0.35
N LEU A 239 22.21 -0.80 -0.79
CA LEU A 239 23.58 -1.24 -0.56
C LEU A 239 24.59 -0.43 -1.38
N ASP A 240 24.27 -0.12 -2.66
CA ASP A 240 25.11 0.75 -3.50
C ASP A 240 25.30 2.12 -2.83
N ALA A 241 24.21 2.73 -2.35
CA ALA A 241 24.26 4.00 -1.63
C ALA A 241 25.09 3.92 -0.35
N LEU A 242 24.92 2.85 0.44
CA LEU A 242 25.69 2.63 1.66
C LEU A 242 27.19 2.49 1.36
N ALA A 243 27.55 1.69 0.35
CA ALA A 243 28.92 1.49 -0.08
C ALA A 243 29.57 2.82 -0.51
N GLU A 244 28.86 3.61 -1.30
CA GLU A 244 29.32 4.91 -1.78
C GLU A 244 29.46 5.93 -0.64
N LEU A 245 28.50 6.00 0.29
CA LEU A 245 28.61 6.86 1.49
C LEU A 245 29.86 6.52 2.30
N ARG A 246 30.12 5.24 2.53
CA ARG A 246 31.31 4.80 3.26
C ARG A 246 32.61 5.13 2.52
N ARG A 247 32.64 4.97 1.20
CA ARG A 247 33.77 5.38 0.36
C ARG A 247 34.07 6.88 0.50
N ARG A 248 33.05 7.69 0.72
CA ARG A 248 33.14 9.15 0.97
C ARG A 248 33.44 9.50 2.44
N GLY A 249 33.65 8.51 3.32
CA GLY A 249 33.95 8.74 4.73
C GLY A 249 32.73 9.05 5.60
N VAL A 250 31.49 8.85 5.08
CA VAL A 250 30.28 9.02 5.88
C VAL A 250 30.05 7.76 6.72
N ASP A 251 30.02 7.89 8.05
CA ASP A 251 29.77 6.79 8.97
C ASP A 251 28.28 6.46 9.05
N ALA A 252 27.85 5.47 8.25
CA ALA A 252 26.47 5.08 8.14
C ALA A 252 26.30 3.56 8.26
N ALA A 253 25.19 3.12 8.87
CA ALA A 253 24.71 1.75 8.89
C ALA A 253 23.32 1.67 8.25
N LEU A 254 22.98 0.51 7.67
CA LEU A 254 21.69 0.26 7.03
C LEU A 254 20.94 -0.85 7.75
N VAL A 255 19.67 -0.60 8.05
CA VAL A 255 18.72 -1.64 8.47
C VAL A 255 17.74 -1.90 7.35
N VAL A 256 17.56 -3.17 6.99
CA VAL A 256 16.62 -3.62 5.98
C VAL A 256 15.50 -4.40 6.65
N VAL A 257 14.28 -3.87 6.55
CA VAL A 257 13.04 -4.50 7.03
C VAL A 257 12.24 -4.98 5.84
N GLY A 258 11.96 -6.25 5.80
CA GLY A 258 11.24 -6.91 4.73
C GLY A 258 11.88 -8.21 4.30
N ASP A 259 11.18 -8.95 3.46
CA ASP A 259 11.63 -10.23 2.94
C ASP A 259 11.35 -10.33 1.44
N GLY A 260 11.93 -11.31 0.78
CA GLY A 260 11.71 -11.54 -0.64
C GLY A 260 12.83 -12.34 -1.31
N PRO A 261 12.66 -12.66 -2.60
CA PRO A 261 13.56 -13.56 -3.32
C PRO A 261 15.02 -13.08 -3.41
N LEU A 262 15.27 -11.79 -3.25
CA LEU A 262 16.63 -11.23 -3.32
C LEU A 262 17.37 -11.24 -1.97
N ARG A 263 16.73 -11.63 -0.86
CA ARG A 263 17.31 -11.52 0.49
C ARG A 263 18.68 -12.17 0.60
N SER A 264 18.78 -13.46 0.31
CA SER A 264 20.02 -14.23 0.45
C SER A 264 21.18 -13.62 -0.36
N ARG A 265 20.88 -13.15 -1.58
CA ARG A 265 21.87 -12.48 -2.45
C ARG A 265 22.36 -11.16 -1.86
N LEU A 266 21.43 -10.36 -1.30
CA LEU A 266 21.75 -9.07 -0.68
C LEU A 266 22.57 -9.24 0.60
N GLU A 267 22.22 -10.23 1.45
CA GLU A 267 22.99 -10.58 2.65
C GLU A 267 24.39 -11.08 2.31
N ALA A 268 24.52 -11.92 1.28
CA ALA A 268 25.83 -12.41 0.80
C ALA A 268 26.69 -11.24 0.29
N ARG A 269 26.11 -10.33 -0.47
CA ARG A 269 26.78 -9.12 -0.96
C ARG A 269 27.24 -8.22 0.18
N ALA A 270 26.35 -7.94 1.14
CA ALA A 270 26.69 -7.09 2.29
C ALA A 270 27.87 -7.66 3.10
N ARG A 271 27.92 -8.99 3.28
CA ARG A 271 29.06 -9.66 3.93
C ARG A 271 30.35 -9.55 3.10
N ALA A 272 30.28 -9.83 1.81
CA ALA A 272 31.45 -9.79 0.91
C ALA A 272 32.08 -8.38 0.85
N GLU A 273 31.25 -7.34 0.79
CA GLU A 273 31.66 -5.94 0.75
C GLU A 273 31.89 -5.34 2.18
N ARG A 274 31.73 -6.14 3.23
CA ARG A 274 31.85 -5.72 4.65
C ARG A 274 31.01 -4.45 4.96
N LEU A 275 29.80 -4.39 4.39
CA LEU A 275 28.88 -3.29 4.64
C LEU A 275 28.16 -3.47 5.99
N PRO A 276 28.05 -2.43 6.83
CA PRO A 276 27.28 -2.47 8.08
C PRO A 276 25.77 -2.45 7.77
N ALA A 277 25.27 -3.56 7.26
CA ALA A 277 23.87 -3.75 6.89
C ALA A 277 23.26 -4.91 7.66
N ALA A 278 22.14 -4.67 8.36
CA ALA A 278 21.39 -5.67 9.11
C ALA A 278 20.05 -5.97 8.42
N PHE A 279 19.73 -7.25 8.22
CA PHE A 279 18.49 -7.70 7.59
C PHE A 279 17.59 -8.34 8.64
N LEU A 280 16.48 -7.66 8.98
CA LEU A 280 15.55 -8.07 10.05
C LEU A 280 14.42 -9.00 9.57
N GLY A 281 14.33 -9.24 8.25
CA GLY A 281 13.24 -10.00 7.68
C GLY A 281 11.89 -9.26 7.73
N HIS A 282 10.82 -10.01 7.48
CA HIS A 282 9.47 -9.47 7.56
C HIS A 282 9.04 -9.30 9.03
N LEU A 283 8.69 -8.08 9.40
CA LEU A 283 8.16 -7.76 10.73
C LEU A 283 6.64 -7.59 10.66
N THR A 284 5.91 -8.36 11.45
CA THR A 284 4.46 -8.29 11.59
C THR A 284 4.01 -7.28 12.67
N ASP A 285 4.87 -7.01 13.64
CA ASP A 285 4.65 -6.04 14.70
C ASP A 285 4.80 -4.61 14.16
N ARG A 286 3.66 -3.95 13.94
CA ARG A 286 3.61 -2.57 13.44
C ARG A 286 4.26 -1.57 14.41
N THR A 287 4.16 -1.79 15.71
CA THR A 287 4.78 -0.93 16.73
C THR A 287 6.30 -0.95 16.61
N ARG A 288 6.86 -2.13 16.41
CA ARG A 288 8.31 -2.29 16.19
C ARG A 288 8.76 -1.64 14.88
N VAL A 289 7.97 -1.77 13.81
CA VAL A 289 8.27 -1.10 12.53
C VAL A 289 8.22 0.42 12.69
N ALA A 290 7.20 0.96 13.39
CA ALA A 290 7.10 2.39 13.67
C ALA A 290 8.29 2.90 14.50
N ALA A 291 8.73 2.12 15.51
CA ALA A 291 9.90 2.45 16.31
C ALA A 291 11.19 2.46 15.46
N LEU A 292 11.37 1.52 14.54
CA LEU A 292 12.50 1.51 13.60
C LEU A 292 12.47 2.74 12.67
N GLN A 293 11.30 3.03 12.10
CA GLN A 293 11.13 4.18 11.22
C GLN A 293 11.40 5.49 11.97
N ALA A 294 10.84 5.66 13.18
CA ALA A 294 11.09 6.87 13.99
C ALA A 294 12.54 7.00 14.47
N SER A 295 13.26 5.87 14.62
CA SER A 295 14.63 5.84 15.12
C SER A 295 15.69 6.06 14.04
N ALA A 296 15.36 5.84 12.77
CA ALA A 296 16.25 6.09 11.64
C ALA A 296 16.50 7.60 11.44
N ASP A 297 17.63 7.93 10.82
CA ASP A 297 17.96 9.28 10.42
C ASP A 297 17.46 9.60 9.02
N LEU A 298 17.28 8.56 8.20
CA LEU A 298 16.78 8.64 6.83
C LEU A 298 16.27 7.29 6.37
N ALA A 299 15.21 7.27 5.56
CA ALA A 299 14.70 6.08 4.89
C ALA A 299 15.01 6.10 3.39
N LEU A 300 15.33 4.92 2.83
CA LEU A 300 15.62 4.72 1.40
C LEU A 300 14.46 3.99 0.73
N ALA A 301 13.97 4.52 -0.38
CA ALA A 301 12.89 3.96 -1.18
C ALA A 301 13.30 3.90 -2.67
N PRO A 302 14.22 2.99 -3.06
CA PRO A 302 14.85 3.00 -4.36
C PRO A 302 14.01 2.42 -5.51
N GLY A 303 12.83 1.86 -5.25
CA GLY A 303 11.97 1.23 -6.25
C GLY A 303 11.42 2.22 -7.28
N PRO A 304 11.76 2.10 -8.58
CA PRO A 304 11.28 3.03 -9.61
C PRO A 304 9.81 2.81 -10.01
N ALA A 305 9.25 1.65 -9.71
CA ALA A 305 7.85 1.30 -10.03
C ALA A 305 6.88 1.57 -8.87
N GLU A 306 7.31 2.28 -7.83
CA GLU A 306 6.44 2.61 -6.69
C GLU A 306 5.37 3.62 -7.12
N THR A 307 4.09 3.28 -6.84
CA THR A 307 2.95 4.11 -7.24
C THR A 307 2.39 4.99 -6.13
N PHE A 308 2.57 4.61 -4.87
CA PHE A 308 2.21 5.44 -3.73
C PHE A 308 3.26 5.37 -2.61
N GLY A 309 3.66 4.15 -2.18
CA GLY A 309 4.72 3.94 -1.20
C GLY A 309 4.31 4.22 0.23
N LEU A 310 3.37 3.45 0.76
CA LEU A 310 2.93 3.59 2.16
C LEU A 310 4.09 3.54 3.15
N ALA A 311 5.09 2.68 2.94
CA ALA A 311 6.25 2.62 3.84
C ALA A 311 7.07 3.93 3.86
N ALA A 312 7.16 4.63 2.74
CA ALA A 312 7.78 5.95 2.68
C ALA A 312 6.92 7.00 3.41
N LEU A 313 5.60 6.95 3.25
CA LEU A 313 4.68 7.84 3.97
C LEU A 313 4.69 7.58 5.48
N GLU A 314 4.77 6.32 5.90
CA GLU A 314 4.95 5.91 7.31
C GLU A 314 6.25 6.45 7.89
N ALA A 315 7.36 6.43 7.13
CA ALA A 315 8.63 7.03 7.54
C ALA A 315 8.50 8.54 7.71
N LEU A 316 7.89 9.23 6.74
CA LEU A 316 7.61 10.67 6.83
C LEU A 316 6.75 10.99 8.06
N ALA A 317 5.72 10.20 8.35
CA ALA A 317 4.86 10.34 9.52
C ALA A 317 5.62 10.19 10.83
N CYS A 318 6.62 9.30 10.88
CA CYS A 318 7.57 9.16 11.98
C CYS A 318 8.61 10.31 12.05
N GLY A 319 8.51 11.32 11.20
CA GLY A 319 9.45 12.41 11.09
C GLY A 319 10.81 11.97 10.51
N THR A 320 10.85 10.88 9.78
CA THR A 320 12.08 10.39 9.15
C THR A 320 12.07 10.77 7.67
N PRO A 321 13.03 11.61 7.21
CA PRO A 321 13.08 12.01 5.81
C PRO A 321 13.34 10.81 4.90
N VAL A 322 12.88 10.92 3.66
CA VAL A 322 12.96 9.83 2.68
C VAL A 322 13.78 10.26 1.47
N VAL A 323 14.72 9.42 1.02
CA VAL A 323 15.31 9.52 -0.31
C VAL A 323 14.68 8.45 -1.20
N ALA A 324 14.02 8.90 -2.26
CA ALA A 324 13.25 8.04 -3.16
C ALA A 324 13.82 8.07 -4.59
N SER A 325 13.47 7.05 -5.39
CA SER A 325 13.75 7.06 -6.82
C SER A 325 12.99 8.21 -7.52
N ALA A 326 13.70 9.04 -8.27
CA ALA A 326 13.11 10.09 -9.10
C ALA A 326 12.17 9.56 -10.19
N ALA A 327 12.32 8.30 -10.57
CA ALA A 327 11.49 7.62 -11.57
C ALA A 327 10.19 7.03 -11.00
N SER A 328 9.86 7.29 -9.75
CA SER A 328 8.67 6.77 -9.06
C SER A 328 7.68 7.88 -8.69
N ALA A 329 6.46 7.48 -8.35
CA ALA A 329 5.46 8.40 -7.81
C ALA A 329 5.86 9.03 -6.47
N LEU A 330 6.87 8.46 -5.79
CA LEU A 330 7.37 8.98 -4.52
C LEU A 330 8.02 10.35 -4.63
N ALA A 331 8.51 10.75 -5.81
CA ALA A 331 9.06 12.10 -6.02
C ALA A 331 8.05 13.18 -5.61
N GLY A 332 6.78 13.03 -6.02
CA GLY A 332 5.69 13.92 -5.64
C GLY A 332 5.25 13.76 -4.17
N LEU A 333 5.31 12.53 -3.63
CA LEU A 333 4.94 12.26 -2.25
C LEU A 333 5.95 12.82 -1.26
N VAL A 334 7.24 12.65 -1.50
CA VAL A 334 8.32 13.05 -0.58
C VAL A 334 8.41 14.59 -0.48
N GLY A 335 8.41 15.31 -1.59
CA GLY A 335 8.47 16.78 -1.59
C GLY A 335 9.55 17.32 -0.64
N SER A 336 9.19 18.28 0.21
CA SER A 336 10.09 18.88 1.21
C SER A 336 10.52 17.92 2.33
N GLY A 337 9.87 16.77 2.46
CA GLY A 337 10.14 15.75 3.48
C GLY A 337 11.37 14.89 3.20
N GLY A 338 12.09 15.13 2.11
CA GLY A 338 13.29 14.37 1.77
C GLY A 338 13.98 14.84 0.50
N ASP A 339 14.36 13.90 -0.36
CA ASP A 339 15.00 14.16 -1.65
C ASP A 339 14.75 13.01 -2.63
N THR A 340 15.17 13.19 -3.88
CA THR A 340 15.10 12.16 -4.93
C THR A 340 16.46 11.87 -5.53
N ALA A 341 16.63 10.65 -6.05
CA ALA A 341 17.85 10.18 -6.67
C ALA A 341 17.58 9.49 -8.00
N LEU A 342 18.53 9.54 -8.92
CA LEU A 342 18.56 8.71 -10.12
C LEU A 342 18.81 7.25 -9.74
N ASP A 343 18.68 6.33 -10.71
CA ASP A 343 18.76 4.88 -10.46
C ASP A 343 20.22 4.37 -10.39
N ASP A 344 21.05 5.02 -9.56
CA ASP A 344 22.44 4.62 -9.29
C ASP A 344 22.84 4.93 -7.84
N GLY A 345 23.90 4.24 -7.38
CA GLY A 345 24.42 4.39 -6.00
C GLY A 345 24.93 5.79 -5.69
N PRO A 346 25.79 6.39 -6.53
CA PRO A 346 26.28 7.75 -6.33
C PRO A 346 25.18 8.79 -6.17
N SER A 347 24.16 8.76 -7.04
CA SER A 347 23.02 9.70 -6.95
C SER A 347 22.23 9.55 -5.66
N PHE A 348 22.02 8.29 -5.19
CA PHE A 348 21.40 8.05 -3.89
C PHE A 348 22.29 8.56 -2.74
N ALA A 349 23.60 8.36 -2.79
CA ALA A 349 24.53 8.89 -1.78
C ALA A 349 24.51 10.42 -1.75
N ASP A 350 24.50 11.09 -2.91
CA ASP A 350 24.38 12.54 -3.02
C ASP A 350 23.09 13.06 -2.36
N ALA A 351 21.96 12.44 -2.66
CA ALA A 351 20.68 12.81 -2.08
C ALA A 351 20.65 12.59 -0.56
N VAL A 352 21.21 11.47 -0.07
CA VAL A 352 21.39 11.22 1.37
C VAL A 352 22.21 12.31 2.03
N GLN A 353 23.37 12.70 1.47
CA GLN A 353 24.22 13.74 2.02
C GLN A 353 23.51 15.10 2.02
N ARG A 354 22.79 15.48 0.95
CA ARG A 354 22.01 16.72 0.93
C ARG A 354 20.94 16.76 2.03
N VAL A 355 20.27 15.62 2.30
CA VAL A 355 19.28 15.55 3.38
C VAL A 355 19.94 15.61 4.75
N LEU A 356 21.04 14.88 4.95
CA LEU A 356 21.77 14.84 6.23
C LEU A 356 22.42 16.17 6.59
N ALA A 357 22.84 16.95 5.60
CA ALA A 357 23.40 18.29 5.80
C ALA A 357 22.38 19.30 6.37
N ARG A 358 21.08 19.03 6.24
CA ARG A 358 20.04 19.88 6.86
C ARG A 358 20.03 19.66 8.36
N PRO A 359 19.79 20.70 9.20
CA PRO A 359 19.65 20.54 10.64
C PRO A 359 18.61 19.47 11.00
N ARG A 360 18.95 18.58 11.93
CA ARG A 360 18.11 17.42 12.29
C ARG A 360 16.66 17.80 12.64
N PRO A 361 16.40 18.83 13.49
CA PRO A 361 15.03 19.23 13.79
C PRO A 361 14.26 19.68 12.55
N ALA A 362 14.92 20.43 11.67
CA ALA A 362 14.31 20.99 10.45
C ALA A 362 13.91 19.87 9.46
N ARG A 363 14.83 18.93 9.16
CA ARG A 363 14.54 17.82 8.24
C ARG A 363 13.46 16.87 8.78
N ARG A 364 13.46 16.57 10.10
CA ARG A 364 12.45 15.75 10.74
C ARG A 364 11.08 16.44 10.79
N GLY A 365 11.06 17.73 11.12
CA GLY A 365 9.82 18.52 11.09
C GLY A 365 9.22 18.62 9.68
N ALA A 366 10.05 18.81 8.66
CA ALA A 366 9.59 18.83 7.26
C ALA A 366 8.99 17.49 6.83
N ALA A 367 9.64 16.38 7.20
CA ALA A 367 9.10 15.03 6.95
C ALA A 367 7.73 14.82 7.59
N ARG A 368 7.59 15.17 8.87
CA ARG A 368 6.31 15.04 9.60
C ARG A 368 5.20 15.90 8.98
N ARG A 369 5.45 17.19 8.77
CA ARG A 369 4.47 18.09 8.13
C ARG A 369 4.03 17.59 6.76
N ARG A 370 4.94 16.99 6.00
CA ARG A 370 4.58 16.40 4.70
C ARG A 370 3.56 15.28 4.85
N ALA A 371 3.74 14.39 5.83
CA ALA A 371 2.82 13.27 6.08
C ALA A 371 1.47 13.73 6.64
N GLU A 372 1.42 14.83 7.37
CA GLU A 372 0.17 15.37 7.95
C GLU A 372 -0.88 15.73 6.90
N GLY A 373 -0.46 15.99 5.65
CA GLY A 373 -1.38 16.16 4.51
C GLY A 373 -2.01 14.86 3.99
N TYR A 374 -1.70 13.69 4.60
CA TYR A 374 -2.13 12.37 4.13
C TYR A 374 -2.75 11.52 5.24
N GLY A 375 -3.83 11.98 5.85
CA GLY A 375 -4.60 11.19 6.81
C GLY A 375 -5.52 10.17 6.12
N TRP A 376 -5.91 9.10 6.83
CA TRP A 376 -6.88 8.14 6.31
C TRP A 376 -8.28 8.73 6.15
N GLN A 377 -8.71 9.65 7.03
CA GLN A 377 -10.04 10.23 6.91
C GLN A 377 -10.24 10.99 5.59
N PRO A 378 -9.39 11.94 5.17
CA PRO A 378 -9.49 12.57 3.84
C PRO A 378 -9.38 11.57 2.68
N ALA A 379 -8.59 10.50 2.84
CA ALA A 379 -8.50 9.44 1.83
C ALA A 379 -9.84 8.71 1.67
N VAL A 380 -10.48 8.31 2.76
CA VAL A 380 -11.81 7.66 2.75
C VAL A 380 -12.86 8.56 2.13
N GLU A 381 -12.89 9.83 2.50
CA GLU A 381 -13.81 10.83 1.94
C GLU A 381 -13.64 10.97 0.42
N ALA A 382 -12.40 11.03 -0.07
CA ALA A 382 -12.11 11.12 -1.50
C ALA A 382 -12.53 9.84 -2.26
N PHE A 383 -12.36 8.67 -1.66
CA PHE A 383 -12.81 7.41 -2.25
C PHE A 383 -14.34 7.28 -2.24
N LEU A 384 -15.02 7.69 -1.16
CA LEU A 384 -16.48 7.72 -1.11
C LEU A 384 -17.04 8.72 -2.15
N ALA A 385 -16.43 9.89 -2.30
CA ALA A 385 -16.79 10.83 -3.35
C ALA A 385 -16.59 10.23 -4.75
N ALA A 386 -15.55 9.42 -4.96
CA ALA A 386 -15.38 8.71 -6.23
C ALA A 386 -16.48 7.67 -6.50
N HIS A 387 -17.12 7.16 -5.48
CA HIS A 387 -18.27 6.26 -5.56
C HIS A 387 -19.64 7.01 -5.66
N ASP A 388 -19.67 8.34 -5.59
CA ASP A 388 -20.90 9.11 -5.35
C ASP A 388 -21.65 8.62 -4.10
N ALA A 389 -20.90 8.17 -3.08
CA ALA A 389 -21.44 7.67 -1.84
C ALA A 389 -21.48 8.79 -0.79
N PRO A 390 -22.56 8.92 -0.01
CA PRO A 390 -22.63 9.95 1.02
C PRO A 390 -21.58 9.69 2.09
N VAL A 391 -20.90 10.76 2.54
CA VAL A 391 -20.10 10.74 3.75
C VAL A 391 -21.04 11.02 4.90
N ALA A 392 -21.45 10.01 5.67
CA ALA A 392 -22.23 10.25 6.87
C ALA A 392 -21.32 11.02 7.85
N LEU A 393 -21.63 12.29 8.08
CA LEU A 393 -21.01 13.06 9.16
C LEU A 393 -21.26 12.33 10.46
N GLY A 394 -20.18 11.81 11.08
CA GLY A 394 -20.19 10.82 12.15
C GLY A 394 -21.16 11.15 13.28
N ARG A 395 -22.03 10.21 13.58
CA ARG A 395 -22.45 9.98 14.95
C ARG A 395 -21.20 9.49 15.71
N PRO A 396 -20.84 10.09 16.84
CA PRO A 396 -19.78 9.56 17.67
C PRO A 396 -20.08 8.09 17.96
N ALA A 397 -19.09 7.23 17.83
CA ALA A 397 -19.21 5.81 18.16
C ALA A 397 -19.84 5.70 19.56
N ALA A 398 -20.95 4.96 19.66
CA ALA A 398 -21.57 4.68 20.95
C ALA A 398 -20.51 4.09 21.87
N ALA A 399 -20.35 4.68 23.04
CA ALA A 399 -19.44 4.21 24.07
C ALA A 399 -19.69 2.71 24.33
N PRO A 400 -18.67 1.89 24.57
CA PRO A 400 -18.87 0.48 24.89
C PRO A 400 -19.79 0.38 26.12
N VAL A 401 -20.87 -0.39 25.96
CA VAL A 401 -21.79 -0.72 27.04
C VAL A 401 -20.98 -1.39 28.15
N PRO A 402 -20.96 -0.87 29.38
CA PRO A 402 -20.25 -1.50 30.48
C PRO A 402 -20.84 -2.90 30.74
N PRO A 403 -20.03 -3.89 31.14
CA PRO A 403 -20.52 -5.23 31.44
C PRO A 403 -21.52 -5.15 32.63
N HIS A 404 -22.65 -5.86 32.45
CA HIS A 404 -23.66 -6.00 33.49
C HIS A 404 -23.02 -6.49 34.81
N PRO A 405 -23.33 -5.89 35.95
CA PRO A 405 -22.87 -6.41 37.22
C PRO A 405 -23.45 -7.81 37.45
N ALA A 406 -22.57 -8.74 37.78
CA ALA A 406 -22.97 -10.10 38.14
C ALA A 406 -23.87 -10.07 39.33
N GLY A 407 -25.10 -10.57 39.21
CA GLY A 407 -26.04 -10.71 40.30
C GLY A 407 -25.49 -11.62 41.41
N PRO A 408 -25.96 -11.46 42.68
CA PRO A 408 -25.44 -12.19 43.83
C PRO A 408 -25.69 -13.69 43.67
N ARG A 409 -24.65 -14.48 43.87
CA ARG A 409 -24.75 -15.95 43.95
C ARG A 409 -25.54 -16.28 45.21
N SER A 410 -26.76 -16.82 45.04
CA SER A 410 -27.51 -17.45 46.13
C SER A 410 -26.79 -18.75 46.52
N GLY A 411 -26.23 -18.77 47.70
CA GLY A 411 -25.78 -20.00 48.33
C GLY A 411 -26.94 -20.91 48.72
N ARG A 412 -26.82 -22.16 48.39
CA ARG A 412 -27.16 -23.33 49.22
C ARG A 412 -26.34 -24.52 48.70
#